data_51bbef04ad493d1faa86a94bd91894bb
#
_entry.id   51bbef04ad493d1faa86a94bd91894bb
#
_cell.length_a   1.000
_cell.length_b   1.000
_cell.length_c   1.000
_cell.angle_alpha   90.00
_cell.angle_beta   90.00
_cell.angle_gamma   90.00
#
_symmetry.space_group_name_H-M   'P 1'
#
loop_
_entity.id
_entity.type
_entity.pdbx_description
1 polymer ?
#
loop_
_entity_poly.entity_id
_entity_poly.type
_entity_poly.pdbx_seq_one_letter_code
_entity_poly.pdbx_strand_id
1 'polypeptide(L)'
;MAINASAELSVLQAVAQFLTYAVIAVFAENAVFFRALGVSRLNKLVNDPKISTWQYCIPIILVQTISAPMGWAAQSLTLPALAKVLPGWLSVNALRPLVFLNCSLIAMGIVWLLLGLFPKSRDACREQLPGATFNCCVLGTLLVAASQNYNLLQSIGFGFGSGVGYLVAVLV
;
A
#
# COMPACT_ATOMS: atom_id res chain seq x y z
N MET A 1 3.83 -33.16 20.50
CA MET A 1 3.29 -31.95 21.17
C MET A 1 4.18 -30.71 20.97
N ALA A 2 5.51 -30.80 21.10
CA ALA A 2 6.41 -29.63 20.98
C ALA A 2 6.40 -28.95 19.59
N ILE A 3 6.21 -29.70 18.49
CA ILE A 3 6.21 -29.17 17.12
C ILE A 3 4.98 -28.29 16.85
N ASN A 4 3.83 -28.61 17.42
CA ASN A 4 2.61 -27.81 17.27
C ASN A 4 2.71 -26.50 18.05
N ALA A 5 3.27 -26.52 19.25
CA ALA A 5 3.44 -25.32 20.08
C ALA A 5 4.40 -24.29 19.42
N SER A 6 5.46 -24.74 18.74
CA SER A 6 6.38 -23.85 18.02
C SER A 6 5.74 -23.24 16.78
N ALA A 7 4.90 -23.99 16.07
CA ALA A 7 4.15 -23.51 14.92
C ALA A 7 3.07 -22.49 15.35
N GLU A 8 2.33 -22.75 16.41
CA GLU A 8 1.35 -21.82 16.96
C GLU A 8 1.98 -20.50 17.41
N LEU A 9 3.14 -20.57 18.07
CA LEU A 9 3.88 -19.38 18.50
C LEU A 9 4.34 -18.55 17.29
N SER A 10 4.82 -19.19 16.23
CA SER A 10 5.26 -18.50 15.01
C SER A 10 4.10 -17.80 14.29
N VAL A 11 2.93 -18.43 14.25
CA VAL A 11 1.72 -17.83 13.67
C VAL A 11 1.24 -16.64 14.50
N LEU A 12 1.21 -16.79 15.83
CA LEU A 12 0.83 -15.71 16.74
C LEU A 12 1.77 -14.51 16.60
N GLN A 13 3.06 -14.75 16.48
CA GLN A 13 4.07 -13.72 16.29
C GLN A 13 3.92 -13.01 14.93
N ALA A 14 3.58 -13.75 13.86
CA ALA A 14 3.30 -13.18 12.54
C ALA A 14 2.05 -12.27 12.57
N VAL A 15 0.97 -12.72 13.19
CA VAL A 15 -0.26 -11.93 13.35
C VAL A 15 -0.01 -10.69 14.20
N ALA A 16 0.73 -10.82 15.30
CA ALA A 16 1.09 -9.68 16.15
C ALA A 16 1.92 -8.64 15.38
N GLN A 17 2.89 -9.04 14.58
CA GLN A 17 3.65 -8.14 13.72
C GLN A 17 2.74 -7.42 12.73
N PHE A 18 1.90 -8.14 11.99
CA PHE A 18 0.97 -7.55 11.04
C PHE A 18 0.07 -6.49 11.71
N LEU A 19 -0.58 -6.83 12.81
CA LEU A 19 -1.48 -5.93 13.53
C LEU A 19 -0.76 -4.71 14.09
N THR A 20 0.43 -4.89 14.66
CA THR A 20 1.22 -3.78 15.19
C THR A 20 1.54 -2.75 14.12
N TYR A 21 2.02 -3.19 12.96
CA TYR A 21 2.36 -2.28 11.87
C TYR A 21 1.13 -1.68 11.19
N ALA A 22 0.00 -2.40 11.16
CA ALA A 22 -1.26 -1.85 10.72
C ALA A 22 -1.74 -0.71 11.63
N VAL A 23 -1.70 -0.91 12.96
CA VAL A 23 -2.08 0.13 13.93
C VAL A 23 -1.14 1.34 13.87
N ILE A 24 0.18 1.11 13.76
CA ILE A 24 1.17 2.19 13.58
C ILE A 24 0.83 3.02 12.34
N ALA A 25 0.52 2.39 11.21
CA ALA A 25 0.19 3.08 9.98
C ALA A 25 -1.12 3.87 10.04
N VAL A 26 -2.11 3.40 10.81
CA VAL A 26 -3.39 4.11 10.97
C VAL A 26 -3.23 5.35 11.84
N PHE A 27 -2.48 5.27 12.95
CA PHE A 27 -2.47 6.31 13.98
C PHE A 27 -1.15 7.06 14.07
N ALA A 28 -0.02 6.36 14.20
CA ALA A 28 1.28 6.98 14.49
C ALA A 28 2.00 7.47 13.23
N GLU A 29 1.89 6.76 12.10
CA GLU A 29 2.50 7.12 10.82
C GLU A 29 1.46 7.28 9.72
N ASN A 30 0.30 7.87 10.04
CA ASN A 30 -0.75 8.11 9.07
C ASN A 30 -0.24 9.00 7.94
N ALA A 31 -0.31 8.48 6.72
CA ALA A 31 0.23 9.14 5.53
C ALA A 31 -0.43 10.51 5.25
N VAL A 32 -1.70 10.67 5.61
CA VAL A 32 -2.45 11.92 5.40
C VAL A 32 -2.14 12.92 6.52
N PHE A 33 -2.30 12.52 7.78
CA PHE A 33 -2.16 13.45 8.92
C PHE A 33 -0.71 13.89 9.16
N PHE A 34 0.24 12.97 9.07
CA PHE A 34 1.65 13.28 9.38
C PHE A 34 2.48 13.70 8.17
N ARG A 35 2.08 13.30 6.96
CA ARG A 35 2.88 13.55 5.74
C ARG A 35 2.12 14.34 4.68
N ALA A 36 0.86 14.69 4.92
CA ALA A 36 -0.05 15.38 3.98
C ALA A 36 -0.15 14.69 2.61
N LEU A 37 0.06 13.36 2.56
CA LEU A 37 0.03 12.61 1.31
C LEU A 37 -1.43 12.34 0.90
N GLY A 38 -1.76 12.66 -0.34
CA GLY A 38 -3.08 12.41 -0.90
C GLY A 38 -4.16 13.43 -0.52
N VAL A 39 -3.81 14.52 0.15
CA VAL A 39 -4.76 15.58 0.59
C VAL A 39 -5.52 16.20 -0.58
N SER A 40 -4.90 16.40 -1.74
CA SER A 40 -5.57 16.96 -2.91
C SER A 40 -6.73 16.08 -3.41
N ARG A 41 -6.56 14.76 -3.34
CA ARG A 41 -7.61 13.79 -3.69
C ARG A 41 -8.67 13.71 -2.59
N LEU A 42 -8.27 13.77 -1.34
CA LEU A 42 -9.16 13.81 -0.20
C LEU A 42 -10.09 15.03 -0.28
N ASN A 43 -9.54 16.21 -0.53
CA ASN A 43 -10.33 17.43 -0.68
C ASN A 43 -11.35 17.32 -1.85
N LYS A 44 -10.94 16.73 -2.98
CA LYS A 44 -11.87 16.48 -4.08
C LYS A 44 -12.99 15.51 -3.69
N LEU A 45 -12.65 14.43 -2.97
CA LEU A 45 -13.62 13.42 -2.53
C LEU A 45 -14.66 13.99 -1.57
N VAL A 46 -14.24 14.83 -0.62
CA VAL A 46 -15.13 15.47 0.36
C VAL A 46 -16.07 16.49 -0.31
N ASN A 47 -15.60 17.19 -1.34
CA ASN A 47 -16.36 18.23 -2.01
C ASN A 47 -17.21 17.74 -3.19
N ASP A 48 -17.07 16.49 -3.64
CA ASP A 48 -17.83 15.93 -4.74
C ASP A 48 -18.90 14.93 -4.24
N PRO A 49 -20.19 15.35 -4.18
CA PRO A 49 -21.28 14.51 -3.66
C PRO A 49 -21.58 13.29 -4.54
N LYS A 50 -21.01 13.22 -5.75
CA LYS A 50 -21.23 12.11 -6.68
C LYS A 50 -20.36 10.90 -6.38
N ILE A 51 -19.27 11.08 -5.63
CA ILE A 51 -18.32 10.01 -5.31
C ILE A 51 -18.58 9.53 -3.88
N SER A 52 -19.02 8.29 -3.73
CA SER A 52 -19.13 7.69 -2.41
C SER A 52 -17.74 7.43 -1.81
N THR A 53 -17.54 7.81 -0.55
CA THR A 53 -16.29 7.56 0.20
C THR A 53 -15.81 6.12 0.10
N TRP A 54 -16.73 5.17 0.21
CA TRP A 54 -16.41 3.74 0.13
C TRP A 54 -15.94 3.31 -1.27
N GLN A 55 -16.54 3.85 -2.32
CA GLN A 55 -16.17 3.53 -3.70
C GLN A 55 -14.74 3.96 -4.05
N TYR A 56 -14.22 4.97 -3.36
CA TYR A 56 -12.84 5.42 -3.50
C TYR A 56 -11.87 4.73 -2.52
N CYS A 57 -12.27 4.59 -1.25
CA CYS A 57 -11.39 4.07 -0.21
C CYS A 57 -11.15 2.56 -0.33
N ILE A 58 -12.14 1.76 -0.78
CA ILE A 58 -11.95 0.32 -1.02
C ILE A 58 -10.82 0.07 -2.04
N PRO A 59 -10.83 0.67 -3.25
CA PRO A 59 -9.73 0.54 -4.19
C PRO A 59 -8.36 0.94 -3.61
N ILE A 60 -8.28 2.02 -2.83
CA ILE A 60 -6.99 2.47 -2.26
C ILE A 60 -6.45 1.47 -1.23
N ILE A 61 -7.31 0.92 -0.36
CA ILE A 61 -6.94 -0.12 0.61
C ILE A 61 -6.43 -1.36 -0.12
N LEU A 62 -7.14 -1.82 -1.16
CA LEU A 62 -6.77 -3.00 -1.94
C LEU A 62 -5.43 -2.78 -2.67
N VAL A 63 -5.27 -1.64 -3.35
CA VAL A 63 -4.02 -1.32 -4.06
C VAL A 63 -2.85 -1.26 -3.09
N GLN A 64 -2.98 -0.59 -1.95
CA GLN A 64 -1.91 -0.50 -0.94
C GLN A 64 -1.56 -1.86 -0.35
N THR A 65 -2.56 -2.68 -0.04
CA THR A 65 -2.34 -4.02 0.52
C THR A 65 -1.62 -4.93 -0.47
N ILE A 66 -1.98 -4.87 -1.77
CA ILE A 66 -1.36 -5.72 -2.80
C ILE A 66 -0.01 -5.16 -3.25
N SER A 67 0.16 -3.84 -3.32
CA SER A 67 1.43 -3.23 -3.70
C SER A 67 2.51 -3.36 -2.62
N ALA A 68 2.15 -3.48 -1.35
CA ALA A 68 3.10 -3.59 -0.24
C ALA A 68 4.04 -4.81 -0.34
N PRO A 69 3.57 -6.06 -0.52
CA PRO A 69 4.46 -7.20 -0.72
C PRO A 69 5.28 -7.10 -2.02
N MET A 70 4.71 -6.48 -3.07
CA MET A 70 5.45 -6.24 -4.31
C MET A 70 6.56 -5.21 -4.12
N GLY A 71 6.30 -4.14 -3.36
CA GLY A 71 7.30 -3.15 -2.98
C GLY A 71 8.43 -3.76 -2.14
N TRP A 72 8.11 -4.64 -1.21
CA TRP A 72 9.10 -5.39 -0.44
C TRP A 72 9.95 -6.30 -1.36
N ALA A 73 9.34 -7.04 -2.27
CA ALA A 73 10.04 -7.88 -3.24
C ALA A 73 10.92 -7.03 -4.18
N ALA A 74 10.43 -5.89 -4.64
CA ALA A 74 11.20 -4.96 -5.45
C ALA A 74 12.41 -4.39 -4.68
N GLN A 75 12.25 -4.05 -3.41
CA GLN A 75 13.33 -3.59 -2.54
C GLN A 75 14.40 -4.66 -2.35
N SER A 76 14.00 -5.91 -2.10
CA SER A 76 14.91 -7.01 -1.75
C SER A 76 15.57 -7.68 -2.96
N LEU A 77 14.89 -7.74 -4.10
CA LEU A 77 15.33 -8.47 -5.30
C LEU A 77 15.67 -7.55 -6.47
N THR A 78 14.75 -6.65 -6.83
CA THR A 78 14.84 -5.87 -8.08
C THR A 78 15.89 -4.75 -7.97
N LEU A 79 15.89 -4.00 -6.87
CA LEU A 79 16.82 -2.88 -6.70
C LEU A 79 18.29 -3.34 -6.61
N PRO A 80 18.66 -4.42 -5.87
CA PRO A 80 20.02 -4.93 -5.87
C PRO A 80 20.47 -5.50 -7.23
N ALA A 81 19.54 -6.16 -7.97
CA ALA A 81 19.84 -6.63 -9.31
C ALA A 81 20.08 -5.47 -10.28
N LEU A 82 19.26 -4.44 -10.20
CA LEU A 82 19.38 -3.22 -11.01
C LEU A 82 20.69 -2.46 -10.71
N ALA A 83 21.14 -2.43 -9.46
CA ALA A 83 22.41 -1.83 -9.05
C ALA A 83 23.63 -2.41 -9.78
N LYS A 84 23.57 -3.69 -10.18
CA LYS A 84 24.67 -4.35 -10.88
C LYS A 84 24.73 -4.02 -12.37
N VAL A 85 23.65 -3.56 -12.96
CA VAL A 85 23.50 -3.30 -14.41
C VAL A 85 23.61 -1.81 -14.72
N LEU A 86 23.32 -0.96 -13.73
CA LEU A 86 23.29 0.49 -13.90
C LEU A 86 24.69 1.09 -14.08
N PRO A 87 24.85 2.04 -15.01
CA PRO A 87 26.06 2.81 -15.12
C PRO A 87 26.31 3.66 -13.87
N GLY A 88 27.57 3.84 -13.47
CA GLY A 88 27.97 4.46 -12.19
C GLY A 88 27.50 5.90 -11.94
N TRP A 89 27.02 6.61 -12.97
CA TRP A 89 26.45 7.96 -12.84
C TRP A 89 24.98 7.96 -12.39
N LEU A 90 24.27 6.81 -12.47
CA LEU A 90 22.86 6.71 -12.09
C LEU A 90 22.72 5.94 -10.77
N SER A 91 22.28 6.62 -9.73
CA SER A 91 22.07 5.99 -8.42
C SER A 91 20.77 5.17 -8.39
N VAL A 92 20.82 3.98 -7.82
CA VAL A 92 19.65 3.12 -7.61
C VAL A 92 18.57 3.82 -6.80
N ASN A 93 18.97 4.68 -5.86
CA ASN A 93 18.04 5.44 -5.03
C ASN A 93 17.16 6.39 -5.85
N ALA A 94 17.67 6.95 -6.95
CA ALA A 94 16.90 7.80 -7.85
C ALA A 94 15.81 7.00 -8.62
N LEU A 95 16.01 5.70 -8.83
CA LEU A 95 15.08 4.84 -9.53
C LEU A 95 14.01 4.19 -8.61
N ARG A 96 14.18 4.25 -7.29
CA ARG A 96 13.22 3.69 -6.33
C ARG A 96 11.78 4.13 -6.59
N PRO A 97 11.46 5.42 -6.77
CA PRO A 97 10.08 5.85 -7.03
C PRO A 97 9.49 5.26 -8.29
N LEU A 98 10.30 5.11 -9.36
CA LEU A 98 9.85 4.50 -10.62
C LEU A 98 9.55 3.01 -10.45
N VAL A 99 10.41 2.27 -9.73
CA VAL A 99 10.19 0.85 -9.45
C VAL A 99 8.91 0.67 -8.63
N PHE A 100 8.70 1.46 -7.59
CA PHE A 100 7.50 1.39 -6.76
C PHE A 100 6.23 1.85 -7.49
N LEU A 101 6.35 2.81 -8.41
CA LEU A 101 5.24 3.18 -9.29
C LEU A 101 4.82 2.00 -10.18
N ASN A 102 5.79 1.24 -10.74
CA ASN A 102 5.48 0.02 -11.49
C ASN A 102 4.81 -1.03 -10.62
N CYS A 103 5.25 -1.23 -9.36
CA CYS A 103 4.58 -2.13 -8.42
C CYS A 103 3.12 -1.72 -8.19
N SER A 104 2.85 -0.43 -8.02
CA SER A 104 1.48 0.07 -7.84
C SER A 104 0.62 -0.08 -9.10
N LEU A 105 1.20 0.06 -10.30
CA LEU A 105 0.51 -0.19 -11.57
C LEU A 105 0.13 -1.66 -11.74
N ILE A 106 1.04 -2.58 -11.41
CA ILE A 106 0.74 -4.02 -11.45
C ILE A 106 -0.33 -4.37 -10.41
N ALA A 107 -0.24 -3.80 -9.20
CA ALA A 107 -1.27 -3.95 -8.17
C ALA A 107 -2.63 -3.43 -8.65
N MET A 108 -2.67 -2.31 -9.38
CA MET A 108 -3.89 -1.79 -10.02
C MET A 108 -4.51 -2.82 -10.98
N GLY A 109 -3.70 -3.45 -11.83
CA GLY A 109 -4.16 -4.48 -12.74
C GLY A 109 -4.77 -5.68 -12.00
N ILE A 110 -4.13 -6.13 -10.93
CA ILE A 110 -4.63 -7.21 -10.08
C ILE A 110 -5.97 -6.81 -9.42
N VAL A 111 -6.05 -5.61 -8.83
CA VAL A 111 -7.29 -5.10 -8.21
C VAL A 111 -8.40 -4.96 -9.25
N TRP A 112 -8.07 -4.50 -10.46
CA TRP A 112 -9.04 -4.40 -11.55
C TRP A 112 -9.65 -5.76 -11.92
N LEU A 113 -8.83 -6.82 -11.95
CA LEU A 113 -9.31 -8.20 -12.16
C LEU A 113 -10.14 -8.69 -10.97
N LEU A 114 -9.69 -8.47 -9.74
CA LEU A 114 -10.41 -8.85 -8.52
C LEU A 114 -11.79 -8.18 -8.44
N LEU A 115 -11.88 -6.89 -8.72
CA LEU A 115 -13.16 -6.18 -8.78
C LEU A 115 -14.07 -6.74 -9.88
N GLY A 116 -13.52 -7.38 -10.91
CA GLY A 116 -14.28 -8.09 -11.94
C GLY A 116 -15.10 -9.27 -11.42
N LEU A 117 -14.69 -9.88 -10.31
CA LEU A 117 -15.36 -11.01 -9.69
C LEU A 117 -16.60 -10.59 -8.85
N PHE A 118 -16.71 -9.30 -8.49
CA PHE A 118 -17.79 -8.76 -7.64
C PHE A 118 -18.74 -7.85 -8.45
N PRO A 119 -19.85 -8.34 -8.99
CA PRO A 119 -20.67 -7.59 -9.96
C PRO A 119 -21.40 -6.37 -9.36
N LYS A 120 -21.69 -6.36 -8.06
CA LYS A 120 -22.59 -5.39 -7.42
C LYS A 120 -22.02 -4.00 -7.16
N SER A 121 -20.67 -3.83 -7.12
CA SER A 121 -19.99 -2.53 -6.88
C SER A 121 -18.91 -2.25 -7.91
N ARG A 122 -18.86 -3.05 -8.96
CA ARG A 122 -17.76 -3.16 -9.91
C ARG A 122 -17.44 -1.86 -10.63
N ASP A 123 -18.45 -1.26 -11.23
CA ASP A 123 -18.20 -0.19 -12.20
C ASP A 123 -17.79 1.11 -11.50
N ALA A 124 -18.43 1.46 -10.39
CA ALA A 124 -18.08 2.64 -9.61
C ALA A 124 -16.68 2.56 -8.96
N CYS A 125 -16.30 1.40 -8.41
CA CYS A 125 -14.96 1.20 -7.84
C CYS A 125 -13.88 1.17 -8.93
N ARG A 126 -14.17 0.60 -10.10
CA ARG A 126 -13.24 0.57 -11.24
C ARG A 126 -12.97 1.96 -11.82
N GLU A 127 -13.98 2.80 -11.89
CA GLU A 127 -13.84 4.18 -12.34
C GLU A 127 -12.89 4.97 -11.43
N GLN A 128 -12.92 4.72 -10.12
CA GLN A 128 -12.08 5.41 -9.14
C GLN A 128 -10.67 4.79 -9.01
N LEU A 129 -10.45 3.56 -9.52
CA LEU A 129 -9.22 2.80 -9.33
C LEU A 129 -7.95 3.53 -9.85
N PRO A 130 -7.92 4.15 -11.04
CA PRO A 130 -6.74 4.92 -11.46
C PRO A 130 -6.44 6.07 -10.51
N GLY A 131 -7.48 6.80 -10.07
CA GLY A 131 -7.34 7.88 -9.10
C GLY A 131 -6.81 7.42 -7.74
N ALA A 132 -7.21 6.24 -7.29
CA ALA A 132 -6.71 5.61 -6.07
C ALA A 132 -5.24 5.17 -6.22
N THR A 133 -4.88 4.57 -7.34
CA THR A 133 -3.52 4.05 -7.60
C THR A 133 -2.49 5.16 -7.72
N PHE A 134 -2.79 6.22 -8.47
CA PHE A 134 -1.92 7.39 -8.63
C PHE A 134 -2.03 8.38 -7.45
N ASN A 135 -2.52 7.94 -6.32
CA ASN A 135 -2.51 8.73 -5.11
C ASN A 135 -1.11 8.73 -4.48
N CYS A 136 -0.61 9.92 -4.11
CA CYS A 136 0.68 10.06 -3.43
C CYS A 136 0.77 9.22 -2.13
N CYS A 137 -0.37 8.90 -1.51
CA CYS A 137 -0.43 8.04 -0.34
C CYS A 137 0.10 6.62 -0.65
N VAL A 138 -0.27 6.03 -1.80
CA VAL A 138 0.19 4.69 -2.21
C VAL A 138 1.70 4.66 -2.39
N LEU A 139 2.24 5.57 -3.20
CA LEU A 139 3.68 5.65 -3.43
C LEU A 139 4.45 5.98 -2.15
N GLY A 140 3.93 6.91 -1.35
CA GLY A 140 4.53 7.30 -0.08
C GLY A 140 4.60 6.15 0.92
N THR A 141 3.57 5.32 1.00
CA THR A 141 3.54 4.12 1.85
C THR A 141 4.65 3.13 1.46
N LEU A 142 4.83 2.88 0.16
CA LEU A 142 5.92 2.00 -0.33
C LEU A 142 7.30 2.57 -0.04
N LEU A 143 7.48 3.87 -0.23
CA LEU A 143 8.75 4.56 0.07
C LEU A 143 9.08 4.52 1.56
N VAL A 144 8.09 4.72 2.44
CA VAL A 144 8.27 4.63 3.89
C VAL A 144 8.65 3.22 4.31
N ALA A 145 7.89 2.21 3.89
CA ALA A 145 8.17 0.81 4.19
C ALA A 145 9.59 0.40 3.73
N ALA A 146 10.01 0.88 2.55
CA ALA A 146 11.34 0.64 2.03
C ALA A 146 12.44 1.38 2.81
N SER A 147 12.21 2.62 3.22
CA SER A 147 13.18 3.41 4.00
C SER A 147 13.40 2.85 5.41
N GLN A 148 12.37 2.26 5.99
CA GLN A 148 12.40 1.63 7.31
C GLN A 148 12.88 0.16 7.25
N ASN A 149 13.15 -0.37 6.04
CA ASN A 149 13.57 -1.77 5.83
C ASN A 149 12.60 -2.79 6.45
N TYR A 150 11.30 -2.56 6.32
CA TYR A 150 10.30 -3.48 6.86
C TYR A 150 10.40 -4.86 6.21
N ASN A 151 10.16 -5.91 6.99
CA ASN A 151 10.03 -7.26 6.45
C ASN A 151 8.68 -7.44 5.71
N LEU A 152 8.47 -8.59 5.09
CA LEU A 152 7.26 -8.85 4.30
C LEU A 152 5.96 -8.62 5.09
N LEU A 153 5.85 -9.19 6.29
CA LEU A 153 4.63 -9.08 7.11
C LEU A 153 4.40 -7.66 7.64
N GLN A 154 5.48 -6.99 8.03
CA GLN A 154 5.45 -5.59 8.44
C GLN A 154 5.00 -4.68 7.28
N SER A 155 5.53 -4.93 6.07
CA SER A 155 5.16 -4.19 4.86
C SER A 155 3.67 -4.37 4.52
N ILE A 156 3.15 -5.60 4.58
CA ILE A 156 1.74 -5.89 4.31
C ILE A 156 0.86 -5.21 5.35
N GLY A 157 1.20 -5.34 6.66
CA GLY A 157 0.49 -4.69 7.74
C GLY A 157 0.48 -3.17 7.61
N PHE A 158 1.63 -2.59 7.29
CA PHE A 158 1.78 -1.15 7.08
C PHE A 158 0.99 -0.66 5.85
N GLY A 159 1.01 -1.40 4.73
CA GLY A 159 0.24 -1.09 3.53
C GLY A 159 -1.27 -1.12 3.78
N PHE A 160 -1.77 -2.19 4.42
CA PHE A 160 -3.17 -2.29 4.83
C PHE A 160 -3.56 -1.16 5.79
N GLY A 161 -2.77 -0.94 6.83
CA GLY A 161 -3.01 0.11 7.82
C GLY A 161 -3.00 1.51 7.21
N SER A 162 -2.09 1.79 6.27
CA SER A 162 -2.07 3.08 5.57
C SER A 162 -3.33 3.32 4.73
N GLY A 163 -3.87 2.28 4.08
CA GLY A 163 -5.15 2.35 3.37
C GLY A 163 -6.33 2.62 4.30
N VAL A 164 -6.39 1.93 5.42
CA VAL A 164 -7.39 2.18 6.48
C VAL A 164 -7.20 3.57 7.09
N GLY A 165 -5.96 4.00 7.31
CA GLY A 165 -5.64 5.36 7.78
C GLY A 165 -6.10 6.45 6.83
N TYR A 166 -6.04 6.20 5.52
CA TYR A 166 -6.61 7.11 4.52
C TYR A 166 -8.14 7.20 4.64
N LEU A 167 -8.83 6.06 4.84
CA LEU A 167 -10.28 6.04 5.09
C LEU A 167 -10.63 6.83 6.36
N VAL A 168 -9.89 6.64 7.45
CA VAL A 168 -10.07 7.40 8.69
C VAL A 168 -9.92 8.90 8.43
N ALA A 169 -8.90 9.31 7.67
CA ALA A 169 -8.68 10.71 7.34
C ALA A 169 -9.77 11.33 6.46
N VAL A 170 -10.50 10.52 5.67
CA VAL A 170 -11.65 11.00 4.88
C VAL A 170 -12.91 11.16 5.76
N LEU A 171 -13.03 10.36 6.82
CA LEU A 171 -14.21 10.34 7.69
C LEU A 171 -14.15 11.39 8.83
N VAL A 172 -12.97 11.91 9.14
CA VAL A 172 -12.72 12.93 10.18
C VAL A 172 -12.78 14.33 9.59
#